data_4c04bbfc3d6eda1721b1bc7028dba434
#
_entry.id   4c04bbfc3d6eda1721b1bc7028dba434
#
_cell.length_a   1.000
_cell.length_b   1.000
_cell.length_c   1.000
_cell.angle_alpha   90.00
_cell.angle_beta   90.00
_cell.angle_gamma   90.00
#
_symmetry.space_group_name_H-M   'P 1'
#
loop_
_entity.id
_entity.type
_entity.pdbx_description
1 polymer ?
#
loop_
_entity_poly.entity_id
_entity_poly.type
_entity_poly.pdbx_seq_one_letter_code
_entity_poly.pdbx_strand_id
1 'polypeptide(L)'
;MTMLLAAACCCVSAQKRGMANRQAVYIEKGTRSVGLSFGYDSWKADGENGYDLLGMIKELEGNVTLGDVSASGAWFIKDNMSVGLRIGYTDTRVSFDSTMIATIELLDRNISRQTVNGALTCRGYLPLFDGRILALFFEGRLSGSTGYNKSYRVTEKGKEGSYSDIWSASVGLYPGISVFATDNISFEVQLPLVEGGCQWQKQDSTEGGDGTLNHSFVHFKPSLLGLRMGMVFHF
;
A
#
# COMPACT_ATOMS: atom_id res chain seq x y z
N MET A 1 14.02 2.99 -17.00
CA MET A 1 13.51 3.70 -15.81
C MET A 1 12.94 5.09 -16.12
N THR A 2 13.40 5.77 -17.14
CA THR A 2 12.89 7.09 -17.59
C THR A 2 11.52 7.05 -18.28
N MET A 3 11.07 5.92 -18.81
CA MET A 3 9.80 5.80 -19.54
C MET A 3 8.55 5.84 -18.65
N LEU A 4 8.60 5.33 -17.42
CA LEU A 4 7.43 5.28 -16.53
C LEU A 4 7.08 6.66 -15.92
N LEU A 5 8.09 7.49 -15.62
CA LEU A 5 7.86 8.88 -15.20
C LEU A 5 7.29 9.74 -16.33
N ALA A 6 7.69 9.47 -17.58
CA ALA A 6 7.14 10.13 -18.75
C ALA A 6 5.67 9.75 -19.00
N ALA A 7 5.27 8.49 -18.72
CA ALA A 7 3.89 8.04 -18.87
C ALA A 7 2.95 8.71 -17.85
N ALA A 8 3.38 8.88 -16.61
CA ALA A 8 2.60 9.60 -15.59
C ALA A 8 2.41 11.09 -15.94
N CYS A 9 3.44 11.73 -16.48
CA CYS A 9 3.35 13.10 -16.98
C CYS A 9 2.51 13.22 -18.26
N CYS A 10 2.54 12.21 -19.15
CA CYS A 10 1.74 12.21 -20.38
C CYS A 10 0.24 12.05 -20.12
N CYS A 11 -0.17 11.29 -19.10
CA CYS A 11 -1.58 11.18 -18.73
C CYS A 11 -2.18 12.53 -18.31
N VAL A 12 -1.41 13.40 -17.65
CA VAL A 12 -1.84 14.75 -17.28
C VAL A 12 -1.92 15.68 -18.49
N SER A 13 -1.12 15.43 -19.53
CA SER A 13 -1.11 16.27 -20.76
C SER A 13 -2.17 15.86 -21.79
N ALA A 14 -2.60 14.60 -21.82
CA ALA A 14 -3.64 14.10 -22.73
C ALA A 14 -5.03 14.68 -22.42
N GLN A 15 -5.24 15.20 -21.23
CA GLN A 15 -6.50 15.77 -20.78
C GLN A 15 -6.85 17.13 -21.42
N LYS A 16 -5.89 17.79 -22.05
CA LYS A 16 -6.11 19.11 -22.70
C LYS A 16 -6.91 19.06 -24.00
N ARG A 17 -7.16 17.91 -24.60
CA ARG A 17 -7.76 17.80 -25.94
C ARG A 17 -9.27 17.53 -26.01
N GLY A 18 -9.93 17.21 -24.89
CA GLY A 18 -11.33 16.77 -24.93
C GLY A 18 -12.34 17.54 -24.07
N MET A 19 -11.91 18.34 -23.12
CA MET A 19 -12.81 19.08 -22.23
C MET A 19 -12.39 20.56 -22.14
N ALA A 20 -12.63 21.28 -23.20
CA ALA A 20 -12.55 22.72 -23.17
C ALA A 20 -13.84 23.29 -22.54
N ASN A 21 -14.00 23.16 -21.20
CA ASN A 21 -14.84 24.08 -20.44
C ASN A 21 -14.55 23.94 -18.95
N ARG A 22 -13.92 24.99 -18.39
CA ARG A 22 -13.83 25.35 -16.97
C ARG A 22 -13.64 24.16 -16.03
N GLN A 23 -12.44 23.59 -16.00
CA GLN A 23 -12.05 22.75 -14.88
C GLN A 23 -12.20 23.59 -13.61
N ALA A 24 -13.11 23.17 -12.72
CA ALA A 24 -13.18 23.77 -11.42
C ALA A 24 -11.82 23.60 -10.73
N VAL A 25 -11.23 24.69 -10.27
CA VAL A 25 -10.03 24.64 -9.44
C VAL A 25 -10.49 24.31 -8.04
N TYR A 26 -10.10 23.12 -7.53
CA TYR A 26 -10.38 22.70 -6.17
C TYR A 26 -9.34 23.26 -5.23
N ILE A 27 -8.08 23.16 -5.65
CA ILE A 27 -6.93 23.57 -4.84
C ILE A 27 -6.02 24.39 -5.74
N GLU A 28 -5.80 25.63 -5.35
CA GLU A 28 -4.99 26.57 -6.10
C GLU A 28 -3.50 26.27 -6.00
N LYS A 29 -2.76 26.68 -7.03
CA LYS A 29 -1.29 26.67 -7.00
C LYS A 29 -0.77 27.44 -5.79
N GLY A 30 0.23 26.89 -5.11
CA GLY A 30 0.86 27.48 -3.93
C GLY A 30 0.31 26.97 -2.61
N THR A 31 -0.87 26.38 -2.60
CA THR A 31 -1.46 25.71 -1.43
C THR A 31 -0.53 24.61 -0.92
N ARG A 32 -0.47 24.48 0.39
CA ARG A 32 0.19 23.37 1.08
C ARG A 32 -0.85 22.44 1.68
N SER A 33 -0.50 21.18 1.83
CA SER A 33 -1.40 20.25 2.49
C SER A 33 -0.65 19.30 3.41
N VAL A 34 -1.33 18.90 4.48
CA VAL A 34 -0.87 17.86 5.41
C VAL A 34 -1.99 16.87 5.57
N GLY A 35 -1.68 15.59 5.45
CA GLY A 35 -2.66 14.52 5.53
C GLY A 35 -2.23 13.40 6.46
N LEU A 36 -3.24 12.76 7.05
CA LEU A 36 -3.10 11.52 7.81
C LEU A 36 -3.98 10.47 7.15
N SER A 37 -3.47 9.26 7.00
CA SER A 37 -4.25 8.15 6.47
C SER A 37 -3.98 6.87 7.24
N PHE A 38 -4.98 6.01 7.29
CA PHE A 38 -4.92 4.71 7.93
C PHE A 38 -5.61 3.67 7.05
N GLY A 39 -5.13 2.45 7.16
CA GLY A 39 -5.75 1.26 6.58
C GLY A 39 -5.78 0.16 7.63
N TYR A 40 -6.85 -0.60 7.64
CA TYR A 40 -6.97 -1.79 8.48
C TYR A 40 -7.68 -2.87 7.70
N ASP A 41 -7.13 -4.05 7.74
CA ASP A 41 -7.72 -5.22 7.13
C ASP A 41 -7.50 -6.43 8.03
N SER A 42 -8.52 -7.27 8.15
CA SER A 42 -8.45 -8.48 8.95
C SER A 42 -9.24 -9.59 8.26
N TRP A 43 -8.57 -10.70 8.04
CA TRP A 43 -9.13 -11.89 7.43
C TRP A 43 -9.01 -13.07 8.35
N LYS A 44 -10.09 -13.81 8.48
CA LYS A 44 -10.13 -15.09 9.16
C LYS A 44 -10.66 -16.14 8.20
N ALA A 45 -9.89 -17.18 7.95
CA ALA A 45 -10.31 -18.35 7.20
C ALA A 45 -10.58 -19.48 8.19
N ASP A 46 -11.82 -19.95 8.29
CA ASP A 46 -12.23 -21.08 9.11
C ASP A 46 -12.51 -22.28 8.19
N GLY A 47 -11.99 -23.46 8.54
CA GLY A 47 -11.81 -24.61 7.67
C GLY A 47 -12.97 -25.53 7.52
N GLU A 48 -14.11 -25.38 7.02
CA GLU A 48 -14.93 -26.40 6.35
C GLU A 48 -15.32 -26.03 4.91
N ASN A 49 -15.18 -24.75 4.55
CA ASN A 49 -15.39 -24.25 3.21
C ASN A 49 -14.31 -23.24 2.84
N GLY A 50 -13.04 -23.56 3.13
CA GLY A 50 -11.88 -22.69 2.90
C GLY A 50 -11.94 -22.06 1.52
N TYR A 51 -12.07 -20.75 1.49
CA TYR A 51 -11.98 -19.99 0.26
C TYR A 51 -10.64 -20.29 -0.41
N ASP A 52 -10.69 -20.69 -1.67
CA ASP A 52 -9.53 -20.87 -2.53
C ASP A 52 -8.84 -19.51 -2.78
N LEU A 53 -8.12 -19.02 -1.76
CA LEU A 53 -7.49 -17.70 -1.76
C LEU A 53 -6.35 -17.61 -2.77
N LEU A 54 -5.84 -18.75 -3.25
CA LEU A 54 -4.74 -18.86 -4.18
C LEU A 54 -4.89 -19.96 -5.23
N GLY A 55 -6.05 -20.64 -5.32
CA GLY A 55 -6.24 -21.72 -6.28
C GLY A 55 -5.40 -22.98 -6.05
N MET A 56 -4.63 -23.02 -4.95
CA MET A 56 -3.64 -24.07 -4.71
C MET A 56 -3.78 -24.80 -3.37
N ILE A 57 -4.45 -24.21 -2.38
CA ILE A 57 -4.47 -24.78 -1.02
C ILE A 57 -5.90 -24.78 -0.50
N LYS A 58 -6.50 -25.97 -0.48
CA LYS A 58 -7.76 -26.23 0.22
C LYS A 58 -7.47 -26.46 1.70
N GLU A 59 -8.33 -25.96 2.59
CA GLU A 59 -8.31 -26.22 4.04
C GLU A 59 -7.21 -25.49 4.82
N LEU A 60 -6.87 -24.24 4.46
CA LEU A 60 -5.96 -23.43 5.28
C LEU A 60 -6.77 -22.63 6.30
N GLU A 61 -6.64 -22.96 7.58
CA GLU A 61 -7.14 -22.14 8.67
C GLU A 61 -6.08 -21.10 9.04
N GLY A 62 -6.47 -19.83 9.03
CA GLY A 62 -5.52 -18.77 9.34
C GLY A 62 -6.16 -17.41 9.53
N ASN A 63 -5.44 -16.55 10.21
CA ASN A 63 -5.82 -15.15 10.41
C ASN A 63 -4.73 -14.22 9.86
N VAL A 64 -5.15 -13.28 9.03
CA VAL A 64 -4.29 -12.22 8.49
C VAL A 64 -4.80 -10.89 8.98
N THR A 65 -3.95 -10.12 9.65
CA THR A 65 -4.25 -8.75 10.07
C THR A 65 -3.22 -7.80 9.50
N LEU A 66 -3.68 -6.75 8.86
CA LEU A 66 -2.85 -5.69 8.29
C LEU A 66 -3.28 -4.35 8.85
N GLY A 67 -2.36 -3.62 9.45
CA GLY A 67 -2.53 -2.24 9.90
C GLY A 67 -1.54 -1.33 9.17
N ASP A 68 -2.01 -0.20 8.66
CA ASP A 68 -1.20 0.82 7.99
C ASP A 68 -1.59 2.20 8.50
N VAL A 69 -0.59 3.00 8.84
CA VAL A 69 -0.77 4.40 9.20
C VAL A 69 0.28 5.24 8.47
N SER A 70 -0.13 6.37 7.93
CA SER A 70 0.82 7.27 7.26
C SER A 70 0.46 8.73 7.39
N ALA A 71 1.51 9.57 7.41
CA ALA A 71 1.43 11.00 7.32
C ALA A 71 2.00 11.48 5.98
N SER A 72 1.44 12.54 5.43
CA SER A 72 1.88 13.13 4.17
C SER A 72 1.91 14.65 4.24
N GLY A 73 2.83 15.25 3.51
CA GLY A 73 2.89 16.68 3.26
C GLY A 73 3.09 16.95 1.79
N ALA A 74 2.35 17.89 1.21
CA ALA A 74 2.45 18.21 -0.20
C ALA A 74 2.34 19.70 -0.48
N TRP A 75 2.88 20.09 -1.64
CA TRP A 75 2.82 21.45 -2.17
C TRP A 75 2.21 21.43 -3.57
N PHE A 76 1.23 22.29 -3.80
CA PHE A 76 0.58 22.41 -5.09
C PHE A 76 1.40 23.27 -6.04
N ILE A 77 2.06 22.62 -7.00
CA ILE A 77 2.91 23.26 -8.01
C ILE A 77 2.10 23.85 -9.18
N LYS A 78 0.88 23.36 -9.38
CA LYS A 78 -0.15 23.86 -10.31
C LYS A 78 -1.51 23.66 -9.67
N ASP A 79 -2.52 24.32 -10.23
CA ASP A 79 -3.90 24.09 -9.86
C ASP A 79 -4.24 22.61 -9.96
N ASN A 80 -4.81 22.04 -8.89
CA ASN A 80 -5.17 20.63 -8.77
C ASN A 80 -4.00 19.63 -8.91
N MET A 81 -2.74 20.07 -8.83
CA MET A 81 -1.58 19.18 -8.96
C MET A 81 -0.53 19.46 -7.88
N SER A 82 -0.19 18.45 -7.11
CA SER A 82 0.79 18.55 -6.03
C SER A 82 1.93 17.57 -6.15
N VAL A 83 3.05 17.92 -5.52
CA VAL A 83 4.18 17.03 -5.22
C VAL A 83 4.39 17.02 -3.72
N GLY A 84 4.82 15.89 -3.18
CA GLY A 84 4.92 15.75 -1.74
C GLY A 84 5.75 14.57 -1.27
N LEU A 85 5.72 14.41 0.03
CA LEU A 85 6.36 13.33 0.78
C LEU A 85 5.32 12.61 1.60
N ARG A 86 5.51 11.30 1.76
CA ARG A 86 4.71 10.46 2.65
C ARG A 86 5.65 9.59 3.48
N ILE A 87 5.32 9.44 4.76
CA ILE A 87 5.99 8.51 5.67
C ILE A 87 4.90 7.63 6.26
N GLY A 88 5.15 6.33 6.30
CA GLY A 88 4.17 5.37 6.81
C GLY A 88 4.81 4.25 7.60
N TYR A 89 3.96 3.59 8.38
CA TYR A 89 4.27 2.38 9.13
C TYR A 89 3.21 1.33 8.82
N THR A 90 3.65 0.11 8.53
CA THR A 90 2.78 -1.01 8.23
C THR A 90 3.13 -2.19 9.13
N ASP A 91 2.14 -2.75 9.82
CA ASP A 91 2.23 -3.98 10.61
C ASP A 91 1.35 -5.05 9.98
N THR A 92 1.95 -6.15 9.60
CA THR A 92 1.25 -7.31 9.00
C THR A 92 1.49 -8.51 9.89
N ARG A 93 0.42 -9.15 10.35
CA ARG A 93 0.45 -10.36 11.14
C ARG A 93 -0.31 -11.46 10.43
N VAL A 94 0.32 -12.60 10.31
CA VAL A 94 -0.26 -13.80 9.70
C VAL A 94 -0.06 -14.93 10.70
N SER A 95 -1.16 -15.55 11.10
CA SER A 95 -1.18 -16.72 11.98
C SER A 95 -1.85 -17.85 11.23
N PHE A 96 -1.18 -18.98 11.15
CA PHE A 96 -1.72 -20.23 10.62
C PHE A 96 -1.93 -21.18 11.79
N ASP A 97 -3.13 -21.73 11.91
CA ASP A 97 -3.41 -22.81 12.83
C ASP A 97 -2.93 -24.13 12.21
N SER A 98 -2.64 -25.12 13.07
CA SER A 98 -2.11 -26.40 12.62
C SER A 98 -3.07 -27.12 11.68
N THR A 99 -2.68 -27.24 10.40
CA THR A 99 -3.45 -27.94 9.38
C THR A 99 -2.60 -29.04 8.77
N MET A 100 -3.17 -30.24 8.68
CA MET A 100 -2.56 -31.37 7.96
C MET A 100 -2.77 -31.19 6.47
N ILE A 101 -1.71 -30.88 5.73
CA ILE A 101 -1.73 -30.94 4.27
C ILE A 101 -0.93 -32.17 3.83
N ALA A 102 -1.62 -33.19 3.33
CA ALA A 102 -1.05 -34.35 2.63
C ALA A 102 0.27 -34.87 3.22
N THR A 103 0.28 -35.35 4.46
CA THR A 103 1.45 -35.95 5.14
C THR A 103 2.49 -34.98 5.73
N ILE A 104 2.28 -33.67 5.63
CA ILE A 104 3.17 -32.68 6.26
C ILE A 104 2.37 -31.95 7.34
N GLU A 105 2.69 -32.17 8.61
CA GLU A 105 2.19 -31.36 9.73
C GLU A 105 2.77 -29.95 9.61
N LEU A 106 1.95 -28.98 9.19
CA LEU A 106 2.25 -27.58 9.34
C LEU A 106 1.86 -27.16 10.76
N LEU A 107 2.82 -27.23 11.65
CA LEU A 107 2.70 -26.76 13.03
C LEU A 107 2.50 -25.24 13.06
N ASP A 108 1.76 -24.76 14.06
CA ASP A 108 1.47 -23.34 14.34
C ASP A 108 2.59 -22.38 13.93
N ARG A 109 2.36 -21.66 12.84
CA ARG A 109 3.34 -20.70 12.34
C ARG A 109 2.79 -19.29 12.43
N ASN A 110 3.51 -18.45 13.12
CA ASN A 110 3.19 -17.04 13.25
C ASN A 110 4.25 -16.21 12.50
N ILE A 111 3.76 -15.34 11.64
CA ILE A 111 4.60 -14.41 10.86
C ILE A 111 4.19 -12.99 11.24
N SER A 112 5.17 -12.19 11.68
CA SER A 112 4.97 -10.76 11.95
C SER A 112 5.96 -9.96 11.11
N ARG A 113 5.44 -9.08 10.27
CA ARG A 113 6.22 -8.18 9.43
C ARG A 113 5.92 -6.74 9.79
N GLN A 114 6.93 -5.98 10.13
CA GLN A 114 6.84 -4.57 10.43
C GLN A 114 7.74 -3.79 9.49
N THR A 115 7.18 -2.77 8.84
CA THR A 115 7.91 -1.97 7.87
C THR A 115 7.63 -0.48 8.05
N VAL A 116 8.69 0.33 7.93
CA VAL A 116 8.62 1.78 7.78
C VAL A 116 8.85 2.11 6.32
N ASN A 117 8.02 2.97 5.76
CA ASN A 117 8.12 3.38 4.37
C ASN A 117 8.19 4.91 4.24
N GLY A 118 8.94 5.35 3.24
CA GLY A 118 8.99 6.73 2.80
C GLY A 118 8.70 6.79 1.30
N ALA A 119 7.97 7.80 0.85
CA ALA A 119 7.64 7.94 -0.57
C ALA A 119 7.67 9.40 -1.02
N LEU A 120 8.16 9.59 -2.26
CA LEU A 120 7.90 10.78 -3.06
C LEU A 120 6.57 10.61 -3.77
N THR A 121 5.72 11.63 -3.72
CA THR A 121 4.37 11.58 -4.30
C THR A 121 4.17 12.67 -5.32
N CYS A 122 3.44 12.35 -6.38
CA CYS A 122 2.91 13.28 -7.35
C CYS A 122 1.42 13.00 -7.52
N ARG A 123 0.57 13.98 -7.26
CA ARG A 123 -0.88 13.80 -7.24
C ARG A 123 -1.57 14.81 -8.13
N GLY A 124 -2.55 14.35 -8.90
CA GLY A 124 -3.45 15.18 -9.70
C GLY A 124 -4.90 14.94 -9.32
N TYR A 125 -5.69 16.02 -9.18
CA TYR A 125 -7.11 15.98 -8.88
C TYR A 125 -7.93 16.23 -10.14
N LEU A 126 -8.98 15.44 -10.34
CA LEU A 126 -9.96 15.54 -11.38
C LEU A 126 -11.31 15.89 -10.76
N PRO A 127 -11.86 17.07 -11.03
CA PRO A 127 -13.20 17.43 -10.59
C PRO A 127 -14.23 16.43 -11.10
N LEU A 128 -15.13 16.00 -10.23
CA LEU A 128 -16.33 15.27 -10.59
C LEU A 128 -17.50 16.21 -10.41
N PHE A 129 -18.30 16.35 -11.49
CA PHE A 129 -19.45 17.25 -11.54
C PHE A 129 -19.07 18.75 -11.45
N ASP A 130 -20.05 19.63 -11.54
CA ASP A 130 -19.87 21.08 -11.43
C ASP A 130 -19.70 21.59 -9.98
N GLY A 131 -19.78 20.68 -9.02
CA GLY A 131 -19.61 21.00 -7.58
C GLY A 131 -18.17 20.85 -7.11
N ARG A 132 -17.80 21.62 -6.07
CA ARG A 132 -16.46 21.55 -5.43
C ARG A 132 -16.39 20.49 -4.33
N ILE A 133 -17.29 19.52 -4.29
CA ILE A 133 -17.41 18.57 -3.18
C ILE A 133 -16.66 17.29 -3.47
N LEU A 134 -16.68 16.79 -4.71
CA LEU A 134 -16.16 15.47 -5.05
C LEU A 134 -15.12 15.55 -6.15
N ALA A 135 -13.95 14.98 -5.91
CA ALA A 135 -12.88 14.84 -6.90
C ALA A 135 -12.35 13.42 -6.95
N LEU A 136 -12.01 12.95 -8.13
CA LEU A 136 -11.08 11.83 -8.28
C LEU A 136 -9.66 12.35 -8.17
N PHE A 137 -8.78 11.55 -7.63
CA PHE A 137 -7.36 11.84 -7.69
C PHE A 137 -6.55 10.61 -8.11
N PHE A 138 -5.40 10.87 -8.70
CA PHE A 138 -4.41 9.86 -9.04
C PHE A 138 -3.09 10.26 -8.40
N GLU A 139 -2.53 9.37 -7.59
CA GLU A 139 -1.26 9.58 -6.94
C GLU A 139 -0.23 8.59 -7.44
N GLY A 140 0.81 9.10 -8.08
CA GLY A 140 2.02 8.34 -8.37
C GLY A 140 2.95 8.37 -7.18
N ARG A 141 3.54 7.24 -6.81
CA ARG A 141 4.49 7.10 -5.69
C ARG A 141 5.78 6.45 -6.15
N LEU A 142 6.89 7.00 -5.67
CA LEU A 142 8.19 6.34 -5.66
C LEU A 142 8.54 6.08 -4.20
N SER A 143 8.52 4.82 -3.78
CA SER A 143 8.59 4.42 -2.38
C SER A 143 9.87 3.64 -2.10
N GLY A 144 10.43 3.85 -0.91
CA GLY A 144 11.42 2.99 -0.30
C GLY A 144 10.90 2.50 1.05
N SER A 145 11.13 1.24 1.39
CA SER A 145 10.79 0.72 2.71
C SER A 145 11.89 -0.10 3.32
N THR A 146 11.93 -0.10 4.63
CA THR A 146 12.79 -0.97 5.44
C THR A 146 11.99 -1.55 6.58
N GLY A 147 12.36 -2.75 7.00
CA GLY A 147 11.68 -3.42 8.08
C GLY A 147 12.22 -4.81 8.35
N TYR A 148 11.52 -5.53 9.19
CA TYR A 148 11.88 -6.88 9.55
C TYR A 148 10.67 -7.81 9.50
N ASN A 149 10.99 -9.08 9.25
CA ASN A 149 10.04 -10.18 9.29
C ASN A 149 10.50 -11.18 10.36
N LYS A 150 9.61 -11.49 11.28
CA LYS A 150 9.81 -12.53 12.31
C LYS A 150 8.87 -13.67 12.01
N SER A 151 9.42 -14.85 11.81
CA SER A 151 8.64 -16.09 11.70
C SER A 151 9.05 -17.01 12.82
N TYR A 152 8.10 -17.48 13.61
CA TYR A 152 8.37 -18.44 14.67
C TYR A 152 7.38 -19.59 14.63
N ARG A 153 7.89 -20.76 14.95
CA ARG A 153 7.15 -22.01 15.11
C ARG A 153 7.24 -22.45 16.58
N VAL A 154 6.15 -22.88 17.13
CA VAL A 154 6.13 -23.50 18.45
C VAL A 154 6.29 -25.01 18.25
N THR A 155 7.37 -25.57 18.76
CA THR A 155 7.67 -27.00 18.73
C THR A 155 7.76 -27.51 20.16
N GLU A 156 7.54 -28.81 20.40
CA GLU A 156 7.68 -29.43 21.72
C GLU A 156 9.06 -29.21 22.38
N LYS A 157 10.10 -28.95 21.56
CA LYS A 157 11.48 -28.67 21.99
C LYS A 157 11.77 -27.19 22.26
N GLY A 158 10.79 -26.27 22.01
CA GLY A 158 10.96 -24.84 22.19
C GLY A 158 10.48 -24.01 21.01
N LYS A 159 10.78 -22.72 21.04
CA LYS A 159 10.45 -21.78 19.95
C LYS A 159 11.63 -21.72 18.97
N GLU A 160 11.42 -22.21 17.77
CA GLU A 160 12.35 -22.03 16.65
C GLU A 160 11.87 -20.85 15.81
N GLY A 161 12.77 -19.92 15.47
CA GLY A 161 12.41 -18.73 14.73
C GLY A 161 13.47 -18.30 13.72
N SER A 162 13.04 -17.62 12.68
CA SER A 162 13.91 -16.91 11.75
C SER A 162 13.60 -15.42 11.79
N TYR A 163 14.65 -14.63 11.70
CA TYR A 163 14.61 -13.18 11.60
C TYR A 163 15.12 -12.78 10.21
N SER A 164 14.47 -11.85 9.57
CA SER A 164 14.90 -11.37 8.26
C SER A 164 14.76 -9.87 8.17
N ASP A 165 15.83 -9.20 7.75
CA ASP A 165 15.79 -7.80 7.37
C ASP A 165 15.31 -7.65 5.93
N ILE A 166 14.43 -6.67 5.71
CA ILE A 166 13.80 -6.43 4.42
C ILE A 166 14.05 -4.98 4.01
N TRP A 167 14.48 -4.81 2.77
CA TRP A 167 14.50 -3.52 2.09
C TRP A 167 13.71 -3.65 0.79
N SER A 168 12.97 -2.60 0.42
CA SER A 168 12.30 -2.57 -0.87
C SER A 168 12.32 -1.18 -1.49
N ALA A 169 12.26 -1.16 -2.81
CA ALA A 169 12.01 0.03 -3.60
C ALA A 169 10.88 -0.28 -4.58
N SER A 170 9.89 0.60 -4.65
CA SER A 170 8.72 0.39 -5.51
C SER A 170 8.25 1.68 -6.16
N VAL A 171 7.55 1.54 -7.27
CA VAL A 171 6.81 2.60 -7.95
C VAL A 171 5.38 2.12 -8.12
N GLY A 172 4.42 2.99 -7.85
CA GLY A 172 3.00 2.61 -7.92
C GLY A 172 2.08 3.76 -8.29
N LEU A 173 0.86 3.38 -8.69
CA LEU A 173 -0.24 4.28 -8.99
C LEU A 173 -1.41 3.98 -8.06
N TYR A 174 -1.91 5.01 -7.39
CA TYR A 174 -2.93 4.93 -6.36
C TYR A 174 -4.08 5.91 -6.71
N PRO A 175 -5.10 5.44 -7.42
CA PRO A 175 -6.33 6.22 -7.60
C PRO A 175 -7.10 6.32 -6.29
N GLY A 176 -7.88 7.39 -6.18
CA GLY A 176 -8.74 7.60 -5.03
C GLY A 176 -9.82 8.62 -5.29
N ILE A 177 -10.67 8.76 -4.30
CA ILE A 177 -11.77 9.73 -4.26
C ILE A 177 -11.52 10.66 -3.09
N SER A 178 -11.69 11.95 -3.32
CA SER A 178 -11.60 13.00 -2.30
C SER A 178 -12.96 13.70 -2.18
N VAL A 179 -13.45 13.79 -0.96
CA VAL A 179 -14.67 14.52 -0.60
C VAL A 179 -14.28 15.74 0.22
N PHE A 180 -14.49 16.92 -0.31
CA PHE A 180 -14.20 18.19 0.37
C PHE A 180 -15.35 18.53 1.30
N ALA A 181 -15.11 18.46 2.61
CA ALA A 181 -16.07 18.89 3.63
C ALA A 181 -16.11 20.41 3.76
N THR A 182 -14.96 21.04 3.56
CA THR A 182 -14.76 22.50 3.49
C THR A 182 -13.68 22.81 2.46
N ASP A 183 -13.43 24.08 2.16
CA ASP A 183 -12.34 24.49 1.27
C ASP A 183 -10.95 24.04 1.77
N ASN A 184 -10.82 23.81 3.07
CA ASN A 184 -9.58 23.47 3.74
C ASN A 184 -9.45 22.01 4.19
N ILE A 185 -10.54 21.22 4.15
CA ILE A 185 -10.56 19.86 4.70
C ILE A 185 -11.17 18.91 3.67
N SER A 186 -10.45 17.86 3.34
CA SER A 186 -10.96 16.77 2.53
C SER A 186 -10.79 15.42 3.21
N PHE A 187 -11.75 14.52 2.99
CA PHE A 187 -11.67 13.10 3.31
C PHE A 187 -11.35 12.33 2.04
N GLU A 188 -10.44 11.40 2.15
CA GLU A 188 -9.94 10.67 1.01
C GLU A 188 -10.03 9.17 1.22
N VAL A 189 -10.34 8.47 0.14
CA VAL A 189 -10.27 7.01 0.05
C VAL A 189 -9.42 6.66 -1.16
N GLN A 190 -8.43 5.82 -0.98
CA GLN A 190 -7.50 5.40 -2.04
C GLN A 190 -7.22 3.91 -1.98
N LEU A 191 -6.86 3.35 -3.13
CA LEU A 191 -6.49 1.95 -3.26
C LEU A 191 -5.28 1.80 -4.21
N PRO A 192 -4.43 0.79 -4.02
CA PRO A 192 -3.37 0.48 -4.97
C PRO A 192 -3.99 -0.10 -6.26
N LEU A 193 -3.60 0.44 -7.42
CA LEU A 193 -4.02 -0.07 -8.72
C LEU A 193 -2.89 -0.86 -9.38
N VAL A 194 -1.71 -0.25 -9.43
CA VAL A 194 -0.49 -0.85 -10.01
C VAL A 194 0.66 -0.56 -9.08
N GLU A 195 1.43 -1.57 -8.76
CA GLU A 195 2.68 -1.41 -8.04
C GLU A 195 3.73 -2.37 -8.59
N GLY A 196 4.93 -1.88 -8.82
CA GLY A 196 6.06 -2.68 -9.23
C GLY A 196 7.32 -2.27 -8.48
N GLY A 197 8.16 -3.25 -8.17
CA GLY A 197 9.34 -2.95 -7.37
C GLY A 197 10.28 -4.14 -7.21
N CYS A 198 11.30 -3.89 -6.40
CA CYS A 198 12.29 -4.89 -6.01
C CYS A 198 12.36 -4.94 -4.49
N GLN A 199 12.47 -6.14 -3.95
CA GLN A 199 12.64 -6.42 -2.54
C GLN A 199 13.90 -7.22 -2.32
N TRP A 200 14.71 -6.82 -1.36
CA TRP A 200 15.90 -7.52 -0.88
C TRP A 200 15.64 -7.98 0.54
N GLN A 201 15.90 -9.24 0.81
CA GLN A 201 15.73 -9.83 2.11
C GLN A 201 17.01 -10.59 2.50
N LYS A 202 17.49 -10.29 3.70
CA LYS A 202 18.58 -11.04 4.33
C LYS A 202 18.00 -11.80 5.51
N GLN A 203 18.17 -13.11 5.52
CA GLN A 203 17.63 -13.99 6.56
C GLN A 203 18.77 -14.55 7.40
N ASP A 204 18.62 -14.43 8.72
CA ASP A 204 19.43 -15.10 9.72
C ASP A 204 18.59 -16.19 10.38
N SER A 205 19.05 -17.44 10.35
CA SER A 205 18.35 -18.57 10.95
C SER A 205 19.07 -19.08 12.17
N THR A 206 18.33 -19.48 13.20
CA THR A 206 18.87 -20.03 14.43
C THR A 206 19.56 -21.40 14.23
N GLU A 207 19.25 -22.10 13.14
CA GLU A 207 19.83 -23.41 12.79
C GLU A 207 21.03 -23.33 11.83
N GLY A 208 21.55 -22.13 11.52
CA GLY A 208 22.75 -21.94 10.74
C GLY A 208 22.52 -22.00 9.23
N GLY A 209 22.51 -20.84 8.61
CA GLY A 209 22.47 -20.62 7.19
C GLY A 209 21.99 -19.21 6.88
N ASP A 210 22.92 -18.32 6.50
CA ASP A 210 22.58 -16.98 6.00
C ASP A 210 22.03 -17.13 4.56
N GLY A 211 20.84 -16.59 4.33
CA GLY A 211 20.20 -16.58 3.01
C GLY A 211 19.91 -15.17 2.54
N THR A 212 20.13 -14.90 1.25
CA THR A 212 19.68 -13.66 0.61
C THR A 212 18.62 -13.98 -0.44
N LEU A 213 17.50 -13.28 -0.39
CA LEU A 213 16.42 -13.40 -1.36
C LEU A 213 16.24 -12.06 -2.07
N ASN A 214 16.33 -12.08 -3.39
CA ASN A 214 15.99 -10.94 -4.24
C ASN A 214 14.70 -11.26 -4.99
N HIS A 215 13.70 -10.42 -4.82
CA HIS A 215 12.41 -10.60 -5.46
C HIS A 215 11.99 -9.33 -6.20
N SER A 216 11.70 -9.46 -7.49
CA SER A 216 11.09 -8.38 -8.28
C SER A 216 9.65 -8.71 -8.54
N PHE A 217 8.77 -7.72 -8.42
CA PHE A 217 7.35 -7.93 -8.58
C PHE A 217 6.70 -6.81 -9.40
N VAL A 218 5.61 -7.17 -10.07
CA VAL A 218 4.68 -6.22 -10.66
C VAL A 218 3.27 -6.73 -10.33
N HIS A 219 2.52 -5.95 -9.61
CA HIS A 219 1.14 -6.24 -9.26
C HIS A 219 0.21 -5.30 -10.01
N PHE A 220 -0.72 -5.86 -10.76
CA PHE A 220 -1.84 -5.15 -11.36
C PHE A 220 -3.12 -5.77 -10.81
N LYS A 221 -3.49 -5.39 -9.61
CA LYS A 221 -4.76 -5.81 -9.00
C LYS A 221 -5.28 -4.67 -8.13
N PRO A 222 -6.44 -4.09 -8.46
CA PRO A 222 -7.14 -3.26 -7.49
C PRO A 222 -7.52 -4.15 -6.32
N SER A 223 -6.81 -4.02 -5.23
CA SER A 223 -7.05 -4.80 -4.02
C SER A 223 -7.83 -3.95 -3.03
N LEU A 224 -9.03 -4.38 -2.70
CA LEU A 224 -9.82 -3.76 -1.62
C LEU A 224 -9.12 -3.91 -0.27
N LEU A 225 -8.22 -4.89 -0.14
CA LEU A 225 -7.36 -5.09 1.03
C LEU A 225 -6.35 -3.96 1.25
N GLY A 226 -6.04 -3.19 0.22
CA GLY A 226 -5.17 -2.02 0.33
C GLY A 226 -5.91 -0.72 0.46
N LEU A 227 -7.21 -0.75 0.78
CA LEU A 227 -8.02 0.45 0.92
C LEU A 227 -7.52 1.27 2.12
N ARG A 228 -7.21 2.52 1.87
CA ARG A 228 -6.79 3.49 2.88
C ARG A 228 -7.74 4.66 2.92
N MET A 229 -8.09 5.06 4.12
CA MET A 229 -8.88 6.26 4.37
C MET A 229 -7.99 7.32 5.00
N GLY A 230 -8.25 8.58 4.68
CA GLY A 230 -7.46 9.67 5.21
C GLY A 230 -8.21 10.97 5.28
N MET A 231 -7.60 11.92 5.96
CA MET A 231 -8.03 13.30 6.04
C MET A 231 -6.86 14.21 5.67
N VAL A 232 -7.14 15.19 4.86
CA VAL A 232 -6.14 16.16 4.37
C VAL A 232 -6.61 17.57 4.69
N PHE A 233 -5.69 18.34 5.25
CA PHE A 233 -5.85 19.76 5.50
C PHE A 233 -5.09 20.55 4.45
N HIS A 234 -5.74 21.56 3.86
CA HIS A 234 -5.20 22.46 2.84
C HIS A 234 -5.09 23.87 3.39
N PHE A 235 -3.94 24.54 3.19
CA PHE A 235 -3.68 25.90 3.72
C PHE A 235 -2.66 26.68 2.89
#